data_060e07efe0cb090e522f73d22529ca3e
#
_entry.id   060e07efe0cb090e522f73d22529ca3e
#
_cell.length_a   1.000
_cell.length_b   1.000
_cell.length_c   1.000
_cell.angle_alpha   90.00
_cell.angle_beta   90.00
_cell.angle_gamma   90.00
#
_symmetry.space_group_name_H-M   'P 1'
#
loop_
_entity.id
_entity.type
_entity.pdbx_description
1 polymer ?
#
loop_
_entity_poly.entity_id
_entity_poly.type
_entity_poly.pdbx_seq_one_letter_code
_entity_poly.pdbx_strand_id
1 'polypeptide(L)'
;MPHFILEYSRNLEPELDVEGLFRRLRTTALETGIFPPGGIRFRAYPCDLYLVADGSPENAFVHLTLKLGHGRPLDVRRSAGEKLFSVLTEHLNPIYEKRPLAISFEVRELDPELSFKKNNLHR
;
A
#
# COMPACT_ATOMS: atom_id res chain seq x y z
N MET A 1 4.30 14.44 0.76
CA MET A 1 3.48 13.78 -0.25
C MET A 1 3.48 12.28 -0.03
N PRO A 2 2.35 11.69 0.34
CA PRO A 2 2.30 10.25 0.61
C PRO A 2 2.34 9.44 -0.69
N HIS A 3 3.16 8.39 -0.67
CA HIS A 3 3.29 7.45 -1.77
C HIS A 3 2.85 6.07 -1.30
N PHE A 4 1.84 5.52 -1.96
CA PHE A 4 1.41 4.15 -1.75
C PHE A 4 1.96 3.31 -2.90
N ILE A 5 2.87 2.40 -2.57
CA ILE A 5 3.54 1.56 -3.56
C ILE A 5 3.17 0.11 -3.30
N LEU A 6 2.49 -0.49 -4.26
CA LEU A 6 2.05 -1.89 -4.19
C LEU A 6 2.95 -2.74 -5.07
N GLU A 7 3.54 -3.77 -4.47
CA GLU A 7 4.29 -4.78 -5.21
C GLU A 7 3.59 -6.12 -5.00
N TYR A 8 3.44 -6.89 -6.06
CA TYR A 8 2.76 -8.19 -5.94
C TYR A 8 3.28 -9.16 -7.00
N SER A 9 3.18 -10.44 -6.69
CA SER A 9 3.55 -11.48 -7.63
C SER A 9 2.52 -11.57 -8.75
N ARG A 10 2.98 -11.60 -10.00
CA ARG A 10 2.09 -11.56 -11.15
C ARG A 10 1.10 -12.73 -11.21
N ASN A 11 1.38 -13.83 -10.52
CA ASN A 11 0.44 -14.95 -10.47
C ASN A 11 -0.89 -14.62 -9.78
N LEU A 12 -1.01 -13.42 -9.21
CA LEU A 12 -2.27 -12.94 -8.64
C LEU A 12 -3.23 -12.38 -9.69
N GLU A 13 -2.76 -12.11 -10.90
CA GLU A 13 -3.64 -11.69 -11.97
C GLU A 13 -4.35 -12.91 -12.56
N PRO A 14 -5.64 -12.81 -12.91
CA PRO A 14 -6.51 -11.63 -12.87
C PRO A 14 -7.29 -11.45 -11.56
N GLU A 15 -7.03 -12.23 -10.52
CA GLU A 15 -7.82 -12.20 -9.29
C GLU A 15 -7.70 -10.89 -8.51
N LEU A 16 -6.55 -10.24 -8.57
CA LEU A 16 -6.28 -9.03 -7.81
C LEU A 16 -6.85 -7.79 -8.51
N ASP A 17 -7.85 -7.17 -7.89
CA ASP A 17 -8.42 -5.90 -8.36
C ASP A 17 -7.62 -4.74 -7.76
N VAL A 18 -6.58 -4.31 -8.46
CA VAL A 18 -5.68 -3.25 -8.01
C VAL A 18 -6.40 -1.90 -7.95
N GLU A 19 -7.18 -1.57 -8.98
CA GLU A 19 -7.88 -0.28 -9.01
C GLU A 19 -8.90 -0.16 -7.87
N GLY A 20 -9.64 -1.23 -7.59
CA GLY A 20 -10.58 -1.26 -6.49
C GLY A 20 -9.88 -1.11 -5.14
N LEU A 21 -8.72 -1.76 -4.99
CA LEU A 21 -7.91 -1.61 -3.78
C LEU A 21 -7.46 -0.16 -3.60
N PHE A 22 -6.98 0.48 -4.65
CA PHE A 22 -6.52 1.87 -4.58
C PHE A 22 -7.66 2.81 -4.18
N ARG A 23 -8.85 2.64 -4.74
CA ARG A 23 -10.00 3.46 -4.36
C ARG A 23 -10.36 3.28 -2.88
N ARG A 24 -10.35 2.06 -2.39
CA ARG A 24 -10.64 1.78 -0.97
C ARG A 24 -9.59 2.37 -0.04
N LEU A 25 -8.31 2.20 -0.38
CA LEU A 25 -7.21 2.75 0.42
C LEU A 25 -7.25 4.28 0.41
N ARG A 26 -7.56 4.89 -0.73
CA ARG A 26 -7.65 6.34 -0.83
C ARG A 26 -8.77 6.89 0.06
N THR A 27 -9.94 6.27 0.03
CA THR A 27 -11.06 6.67 0.87
C THR A 27 -10.66 6.62 2.34
N THR A 28 -10.07 5.52 2.78
CA THR A 28 -9.63 5.36 4.15
C THR A 28 -8.53 6.36 4.52
N ALA A 29 -7.57 6.57 3.63
CA ALA A 29 -6.49 7.54 3.87
C ALA A 29 -7.06 8.94 4.10
N LEU A 30 -8.02 9.36 3.27
CA LEU A 30 -8.65 10.67 3.43
C LEU A 30 -9.44 10.78 4.73
N GLU A 31 -10.07 9.70 5.15
CA GLU A 31 -10.82 9.66 6.41
C GLU A 31 -9.93 9.82 7.64
N THR A 32 -8.67 9.47 7.55
CA THR A 32 -7.73 9.68 8.67
C THR A 32 -7.46 11.16 8.94
N GLY A 33 -7.69 12.02 7.95
CA GLY A 33 -7.48 13.46 8.08
C GLY A 33 -6.02 13.90 8.08
N ILE A 34 -5.06 12.99 7.93
CA ILE A 34 -3.64 13.34 8.01
C ILE A 34 -2.96 13.48 6.64
N PHE A 35 -3.68 13.19 5.56
CA PHE A 35 -3.12 13.26 4.20
C PHE A 35 -3.80 14.35 3.39
N PRO A 36 -3.04 15.28 2.80
CA PRO A 36 -3.62 16.26 1.87
C PRO A 36 -4.05 15.53 0.59
N PRO A 37 -5.31 15.72 0.14
CA PRO A 37 -5.82 14.98 -1.03
C PRO A 37 -4.97 15.13 -2.28
N GLY A 38 -4.45 16.32 -2.54
CA GLY A 38 -3.62 16.57 -3.74
C GLY A 38 -2.23 15.97 -3.67
N GLY A 39 -1.83 15.47 -2.52
CA GLY A 39 -0.51 14.86 -2.34
C GLY A 39 -0.50 13.35 -2.44
N ILE A 40 -1.68 12.71 -2.38
CA ILE A 40 -1.77 11.24 -2.36
C ILE A 40 -1.54 10.69 -3.76
N ARG A 41 -0.68 9.68 -3.86
CA ARG A 41 -0.46 8.96 -5.11
C ARG A 41 -0.26 7.48 -4.88
N PHE A 42 -0.81 6.70 -5.80
CA PHE A 42 -0.77 5.24 -5.76
C PHE A 42 -0.13 4.71 -7.04
N ARG A 43 0.63 3.65 -6.91
CA ARG A 43 1.15 2.91 -8.06
C ARG A 43 1.38 1.46 -7.70
N ALA A 44 1.33 0.59 -8.72
CA ALA A 44 1.50 -0.84 -8.53
C ALA A 44 2.55 -1.37 -9.50
N TYR A 45 3.36 -2.28 -9.01
CA TYR A 45 4.39 -2.97 -9.78
C TYR A 45 4.16 -4.48 -9.67
N PRO A 46 3.63 -5.11 -10.72
CA PRO A 46 3.58 -6.57 -10.75
C PRO A 46 4.99 -7.12 -10.95
N CYS A 47 5.37 -8.09 -10.14
CA CYS A 47 6.67 -8.72 -10.22
C CYS A 47 6.59 -9.94 -11.12
N ASP A 48 7.41 -9.99 -12.17
CA ASP A 48 7.51 -11.14 -13.07
C ASP A 48 8.45 -12.20 -12.53
N LEU A 49 9.52 -11.75 -11.87
CA LEU A 49 10.53 -12.62 -11.30
C LEU A 49 10.42 -12.57 -9.78
N TYR A 50 10.06 -13.68 -9.19
CA TYR A 50 9.91 -13.77 -7.74
C TYR A 50 10.07 -15.22 -7.28
N LEU A 51 10.43 -15.37 -6.02
CA LEU A 51 10.46 -16.66 -5.35
C LEU A 51 9.88 -16.44 -3.96
N VAL A 52 8.82 -17.17 -3.65
CA VAL A 52 8.08 -17.00 -2.39
C VAL A 52 8.16 -18.28 -1.58
N ALA A 53 8.65 -18.19 -0.35
CA ALA A 53 8.77 -19.30 0.59
C ALA A 53 9.57 -20.46 -0.01
N ASP A 54 8.96 -21.63 -0.16
CA ASP A 54 9.61 -22.81 -0.72
C ASP A 54 9.67 -22.85 -2.25
N GLY A 55 9.15 -21.80 -2.89
CA GLY A 55 9.16 -21.70 -4.36
C GLY A 55 8.01 -22.38 -5.06
N SER A 56 7.03 -22.88 -4.33
CA SER A 56 5.84 -23.48 -4.94
C SER A 56 5.14 -22.48 -5.86
N PRO A 57 4.72 -22.91 -7.08
CA PRO A 57 4.17 -21.96 -8.07
C PRO A 57 2.91 -21.21 -7.65
N GLU A 58 2.11 -21.75 -6.75
CA GLU A 58 0.90 -21.08 -6.29
C GLU A 58 1.16 -20.07 -5.17
N ASN A 59 2.35 -20.06 -4.61
CA ASN A 59 2.70 -19.08 -3.57
C ASN A 59 2.71 -17.68 -4.16
N ALA A 60 2.11 -16.74 -3.44
CA ALA A 60 1.98 -15.36 -3.89
C ALA A 60 2.28 -14.39 -2.76
N PHE A 61 2.57 -13.16 -3.12
CA PHE A 61 2.76 -12.11 -2.12
C PHE A 61 2.18 -10.78 -2.59
N VAL A 62 1.80 -9.98 -1.61
CA VAL A 62 1.46 -8.56 -1.78
C VAL A 62 2.20 -7.80 -0.71
N HIS A 63 2.93 -6.78 -1.11
CA HIS A 63 3.60 -5.87 -0.18
C HIS A 63 3.20 -4.44 -0.51
N LEU A 64 2.66 -3.73 0.48
CA LEU A 64 2.31 -2.32 0.36
C LEU A 64 3.28 -1.50 1.17
N THR A 65 3.83 -0.45 0.58
CA THR A 65 4.67 0.53 1.28
C THR A 65 3.98 1.88 1.23
N LEU A 66 3.82 2.49 2.41
CA LEU A 66 3.38 3.87 2.51
C LEU A 66 4.57 4.72 2.94
N LYS A 67 4.99 5.64 2.07
CA LYS A 67 6.01 6.64 2.40
C LYS A 67 5.29 7.97 2.61
N LEU A 68 5.49 8.57 3.76
CA LEU A 68 4.84 9.84 4.11
C LEU A 68 5.85 10.83 4.66
N GLY A 69 5.43 12.10 4.72
CA GLY A 69 6.26 13.17 5.23
C GLY A 69 6.59 12.98 6.70
N HIS A 70 7.79 13.42 7.07
CA HIS A 70 8.27 13.34 8.44
C HIS A 70 7.48 14.27 9.37
N GLY A 71 7.36 13.88 10.63
CA GLY A 71 6.93 14.78 11.69
C GLY A 71 5.64 14.40 12.40
N ARG A 72 4.88 13.44 11.91
CA ARG A 72 3.68 12.98 12.61
C ARG A 72 4.06 12.10 13.78
N PRO A 73 3.37 12.21 14.94
CA PRO A 73 3.65 11.34 16.10
C PRO A 73 3.46 9.86 15.75
N LEU A 74 4.16 9.00 16.46
CA LEU A 74 4.11 7.56 16.23
C LEU A 74 2.69 7.00 16.37
N ASP A 75 1.95 7.44 17.38
CA ASP A 75 0.58 6.96 17.60
C ASP A 75 -0.36 7.33 16.44
N VAL A 76 -0.17 8.50 15.84
CA VAL A 76 -0.94 8.93 14.66
C VAL A 76 -0.60 8.04 13.46
N ARG A 77 0.69 7.80 13.23
CA ARG A 77 1.14 6.93 12.13
C ARG A 77 0.67 5.50 12.32
N ARG A 78 0.72 5.00 13.55
CA ARG A 78 0.25 3.64 13.87
C ARG A 78 -1.24 3.51 13.63
N SER A 79 -2.03 4.46 14.11
CA SER A 79 -3.48 4.43 13.93
C SER A 79 -3.87 4.43 12.45
N ALA A 80 -3.25 5.29 11.66
CA ALA A 80 -3.49 5.33 10.21
C ALA A 80 -3.06 4.02 9.55
N GLY A 81 -1.89 3.50 9.94
CA GLY A 81 -1.38 2.24 9.42
C GLY A 81 -2.29 1.05 9.71
N GLU A 82 -2.84 0.97 10.92
CA GLU A 82 -3.75 -0.10 11.31
C GLU A 82 -5.04 -0.06 10.47
N LYS A 83 -5.59 1.13 10.26
CA LYS A 83 -6.80 1.29 9.45
C LYS A 83 -6.55 0.90 7.99
N LEU A 84 -5.42 1.30 7.44
CA LEU A 84 -5.06 0.98 6.05
C LEU A 84 -4.77 -0.51 5.89
N PHE A 85 -4.08 -1.12 6.84
CA PHE A 85 -3.82 -2.55 6.80
C PHE A 85 -5.11 -3.36 6.87
N SER A 86 -6.06 -2.91 7.67
CA SER A 86 -7.38 -3.56 7.76
C SER A 86 -8.08 -3.55 6.40
N VAL A 87 -8.03 -2.43 5.68
CA VAL A 87 -8.62 -2.34 4.34
C VAL A 87 -7.89 -3.26 3.36
N LEU A 88 -6.56 -3.28 3.41
CA LEU A 88 -5.75 -4.13 2.55
C LEU A 88 -6.10 -5.61 2.76
N THR A 89 -6.11 -6.07 3.99
CA THR A 89 -6.40 -7.47 4.30
C THR A 89 -7.84 -7.84 3.96
N GLU A 90 -8.79 -6.95 4.22
CA GLU A 90 -10.18 -7.17 3.87
C GLU A 90 -10.38 -7.30 2.37
N HIS A 91 -9.73 -6.43 1.59
CA HIS A 91 -9.81 -6.48 0.13
C HIS A 91 -9.22 -7.79 -0.43
N LEU A 92 -8.14 -8.26 0.18
CA LEU A 92 -7.43 -9.47 -0.26
C LEU A 92 -7.99 -10.76 0.34
N ASN A 93 -8.93 -10.68 1.27
CA ASN A 93 -9.43 -11.85 1.98
C ASN A 93 -9.98 -12.95 1.06
N PRO A 94 -10.74 -12.65 0.00
CA PRO A 94 -11.21 -13.69 -0.92
C PRO A 94 -10.08 -14.49 -1.56
N ILE A 95 -8.95 -13.84 -1.83
CA ILE A 95 -7.78 -14.52 -2.38
C ILE A 95 -7.06 -15.29 -1.26
N TYR A 96 -6.90 -14.66 -0.11
CA TYR A 96 -6.22 -15.23 1.05
C TYR A 96 -6.84 -16.56 1.49
N GLU A 97 -8.15 -16.70 1.37
CA GLU A 97 -8.83 -17.93 1.75
C GLU A 97 -8.69 -19.05 0.74
N LYS A 98 -8.25 -18.74 -0.49
CA LYS A 98 -8.21 -19.70 -1.58
C LYS A 98 -6.82 -20.19 -1.97
N ARG A 99 -5.77 -19.48 -1.58
CA ARG A 99 -4.41 -19.81 -2.01
C ARG A 99 -3.37 -19.30 -1.01
N PRO A 100 -2.15 -19.85 -1.05
CA PRO A 100 -1.07 -19.33 -0.23
C PRO A 100 -0.74 -17.89 -0.62
N LEU A 101 -0.84 -16.97 0.34
CA LEU A 101 -0.65 -15.55 0.10
C LEU A 101 0.00 -14.89 1.31
N ALA A 102 1.13 -14.24 1.11
CA ALA A 102 1.77 -13.41 2.13
C ALA A 102 1.37 -11.95 1.90
N ILE A 103 0.82 -11.33 2.92
CA ILE A 103 0.41 -9.91 2.88
C ILE A 103 1.25 -9.15 3.88
N SER A 104 1.91 -8.09 3.44
CA SER A 104 2.68 -7.23 4.34
C SER A 104 2.49 -5.77 3.98
N PHE A 105 2.65 -4.92 4.99
CA PHE A 105 2.48 -3.47 4.85
C PHE A 105 3.45 -2.79 5.79
N GLU A 106 4.12 -1.76 5.32
CA GLU A 106 4.98 -0.94 6.16
C GLU A 106 4.76 0.54 5.90
N VAL A 107 4.96 1.33 6.95
CA VAL A 107 4.87 2.79 6.90
C VAL A 107 6.27 3.33 7.13
N ARG A 108 6.73 4.19 6.22
CA ARG A 108 8.07 4.79 6.28
C ARG A 108 7.96 6.30 6.17
N GLU A 109 8.86 7.00 6.84
CA GLU A 109 8.93 8.45 6.74
C GLU A 109 9.98 8.84 5.71
N LEU A 110 9.68 9.87 4.91
CA LEU A 110 10.65 10.47 4.00
C LEU A 110 11.64 11.31 4.80
N ASP A 111 12.90 11.33 4.36
CA ASP A 111 13.93 12.14 5.00
C ASP A 111 13.52 13.63 4.86
N PRO A 112 13.40 14.38 5.99
CA PRO A 112 12.93 15.75 5.92
C PRO A 112 13.91 16.70 5.24
N GLU A 113 15.21 16.36 5.23
CA GLU A 113 16.23 17.21 4.64
C GLU A 113 16.52 16.87 3.19
N LEU A 114 16.23 15.63 2.77
CA LEU A 114 16.62 15.12 1.44
C LEU A 114 15.42 14.75 0.58
N SER A 115 14.22 15.20 0.95
CA SER A 115 13.02 15.02 0.14
C SER A 115 12.62 16.36 -0.46
N PHE A 116 12.55 16.40 -1.78
CA PHE A 116 12.23 17.60 -2.53
C PHE A 116 10.93 17.37 -3.30
N LYS A 117 10.04 18.35 -3.30
CA LYS A 117 8.75 18.21 -3.96
C LYS A 117 8.27 19.51 -4.56
N LYS A 118 7.50 19.40 -5.63
CA LYS A 118 6.79 20.51 -6.24
C LYS A 118 5.49 19.95 -6.81
N ASN A 119 4.36 20.46 -6.39
CA ASN A 119 3.06 19.89 -6.73
C ASN A 119 2.01 21.00 -6.89
N ASN A 120 1.27 20.92 -7.97
CA ASN A 120 0.17 21.84 -8.24
C ASN A 120 -1.20 21.14 -8.35
N LEU A 121 -1.31 19.91 -7.84
CA LEU A 121 -2.54 19.09 -7.96
C LEU A 121 -3.64 19.47 -6.98
N HIS A 122 -3.36 20.32 -5.99
CA HIS A 122 -4.32 20.71 -4.95
C HIS A 122 -4.76 22.17 -5.06
N ARG A 123 -4.84 22.69 -6.27
CA ARG A 123 -5.41 24.01 -6.47
C ARG A 123 -6.91 23.96 -6.64
#